data_0ce2412af064bc8f81bd21b692172ca6
#
_entry.id   0ce2412af064bc8f81bd21b692172ca6
#
_cell.length_a   1.000
_cell.length_b   1.000
_cell.length_c   1.000
_cell.angle_alpha   90.00
_cell.angle_beta   90.00
_cell.angle_gamma   90.00
#
_symmetry.space_group_name_H-M   'P 1'
#
loop_
_entity.id
_entity.type
_entity.pdbx_description
1 polymer ?
#
loop_
_entity_poly.entity_id
_entity_poly.type
_entity_poly.pdbx_seq_one_letter_code
_entity_poly.pdbx_strand_id
1 'polypeptide(L)'
;MGPNVLEVSLREYLQSLLWPAVAGVLGAFIVLDLWILDPSVNPRKEAGTSSYHEAVARATPSVVNIYTAKLVNTRRNPALNDPLLRRFLGPAAGRQRIERSLGSGVILSDEGHIITNNHVIADADAIQVLLHDGRSAGAIVVGSDPATDLAVLKIDLPQLSPATLGDSDEARVGDIVLAIGNPYGFGHSVSQGIISGLGRSGLQLSDYEDYIQTDASIYLGNSGGALIDTRGQLVGINTLIYTAAGDGSGTSGTGINLATPINLAQFVMQDLIDFGTVVRGWLGVSVELLQTNGTTGEIDQALVVSGLAEDGPAARAGLQSGDIITAINGNRVHDGRLTMHQIAQLRPGEQINIQVQRGESIAQLSAIVGSRPNS
;
A
#
# COMPACT_ATOMS: atom_id res chain seq x y z
N MET A 1 -7.83 -100.16 -20.31
CA MET A 1 -8.43 -98.91 -20.76
C MET A 1 -7.86 -97.79 -19.93
N GLY A 2 -6.82 -97.11 -20.42
CA GLY A 2 -6.20 -95.96 -19.75
C GLY A 2 -6.71 -94.65 -20.32
N PRO A 3 -6.82 -93.59 -19.57
CA PRO A 3 -7.34 -92.34 -20.07
C PRO A 3 -6.29 -91.60 -20.92
N ASN A 4 -6.71 -91.13 -22.10
CA ASN A 4 -5.94 -90.31 -23.00
C ASN A 4 -5.65 -88.97 -22.28
N VAL A 5 -4.40 -88.68 -21.99
CA VAL A 5 -3.92 -87.39 -21.64
C VAL A 5 -3.86 -86.54 -22.90
N LEU A 6 -4.72 -85.53 -23.03
CA LEU A 6 -4.69 -84.56 -24.12
C LEU A 6 -3.38 -83.84 -24.07
N GLU A 7 -2.42 -84.07 -24.93
CA GLU A 7 -1.30 -83.23 -25.23
C GLU A 7 -1.79 -81.89 -25.85
N VAL A 8 -2.06 -80.90 -25.03
CA VAL A 8 -2.26 -79.53 -25.53
C VAL A 8 -0.91 -79.04 -26.04
N SER A 9 -0.81 -78.80 -27.33
CA SER A 9 0.43 -78.42 -27.98
C SER A 9 0.93 -77.08 -27.37
N LEU A 10 2.18 -76.99 -27.15
CA LEU A 10 2.83 -75.75 -26.61
C LEU A 10 2.42 -74.48 -27.40
N ARG A 11 2.09 -74.68 -28.64
CA ARG A 11 1.63 -73.61 -29.57
C ARG A 11 0.21 -73.13 -29.27
N GLU A 12 -0.70 -73.94 -28.80
CA GLU A 12 -2.05 -73.57 -28.39
C GLU A 12 -1.98 -72.85 -27.01
N TYR A 13 -1.11 -73.27 -26.17
CA TYR A 13 -0.86 -72.57 -24.85
C TYR A 13 -0.26 -71.15 -25.04
N LEU A 14 0.68 -71.00 -25.95
CA LEU A 14 1.24 -69.75 -26.33
C LEU A 14 0.23 -68.81 -27.00
N GLN A 15 -0.62 -69.35 -27.85
CA GLN A 15 -1.70 -68.59 -28.50
C GLN A 15 -2.78 -68.12 -27.50
N SER A 16 -3.10 -68.91 -26.48
CA SER A 16 -4.07 -68.53 -25.45
C SER A 16 -3.56 -67.44 -24.50
N LEU A 17 -2.25 -67.32 -24.35
CA LEU A 17 -1.63 -66.26 -23.53
C LEU A 17 -1.37 -64.96 -24.30
N LEU A 18 -1.31 -65.05 -25.65
CA LEU A 18 -0.94 -63.89 -26.47
C LEU A 18 -2.03 -62.80 -26.45
N TRP A 19 -3.30 -63.14 -26.48
CA TRP A 19 -4.41 -62.19 -26.44
C TRP A 19 -4.56 -61.48 -25.07
N PRO A 20 -4.47 -62.17 -23.93
CA PRO A 20 -4.46 -61.48 -22.62
C PRO A 20 -3.27 -60.56 -22.43
N ALA A 21 -2.08 -60.95 -22.92
CA ALA A 21 -0.89 -60.11 -22.84
C ALA A 21 -1.03 -58.83 -23.69
N VAL A 22 -1.53 -58.96 -24.93
CA VAL A 22 -1.81 -57.81 -25.80
C VAL A 22 -2.89 -56.90 -25.20
N ALA A 23 -3.95 -57.47 -24.65
CA ALA A 23 -5.01 -56.72 -23.99
C ALA A 23 -4.50 -56.00 -22.74
N GLY A 24 -3.61 -56.62 -21.96
CA GLY A 24 -2.97 -56.02 -20.80
C GLY A 24 -2.06 -54.82 -21.15
N VAL A 25 -1.25 -55.00 -22.21
CA VAL A 25 -0.39 -53.91 -22.72
C VAL A 25 -1.21 -52.74 -23.26
N LEU A 26 -2.26 -53.02 -24.05
CA LEU A 26 -3.20 -52.00 -24.57
C LEU A 26 -3.94 -51.30 -23.43
N GLY A 27 -4.40 -52.04 -22.43
CA GLY A 27 -5.04 -51.47 -21.25
C GLY A 27 -4.07 -50.57 -20.43
N ALA A 28 -2.82 -51.01 -20.28
CA ALA A 28 -1.79 -50.21 -19.65
C ALA A 28 -1.48 -48.93 -20.44
N PHE A 29 -1.44 -49.01 -21.77
CA PHE A 29 -1.29 -47.84 -22.66
C PHE A 29 -2.44 -46.84 -22.53
N ILE A 30 -3.69 -47.35 -22.53
CA ILE A 30 -4.89 -46.50 -22.36
C ILE A 30 -4.89 -45.84 -20.97
N VAL A 31 -4.53 -46.57 -19.92
CA VAL A 31 -4.43 -46.00 -18.58
C VAL A 31 -3.29 -44.97 -18.49
N LEU A 32 -2.16 -45.23 -19.17
CA LEU A 32 -1.03 -44.30 -19.22
C LEU A 32 -1.43 -43.02 -19.96
N ASP A 33 -2.12 -43.15 -21.08
CA ASP A 33 -2.57 -42.04 -21.93
C ASP A 33 -3.63 -41.20 -21.21
N LEU A 34 -4.65 -41.84 -20.64
CA LEU A 34 -5.73 -41.18 -19.90
C LEU A 34 -5.29 -40.61 -18.53
N TRP A 35 -4.31 -41.23 -17.87
CA TRP A 35 -3.93 -40.85 -16.51
C TRP A 35 -2.67 -39.99 -16.43
N ILE A 36 -1.73 -40.14 -17.35
CA ILE A 36 -0.42 -39.49 -17.30
C ILE A 36 -0.29 -38.39 -18.36
N LEU A 37 -0.88 -38.59 -19.55
CA LEU A 37 -0.74 -37.69 -20.68
C LEU A 37 -1.93 -36.74 -20.89
N ASP A 38 -3.13 -37.07 -20.33
CA ASP A 38 -4.27 -36.15 -20.39
C ASP A 38 -4.29 -35.21 -19.19
N PRO A 39 -3.99 -33.90 -19.38
CA PRO A 39 -4.01 -32.91 -18.31
C PRO A 39 -5.38 -32.75 -17.64
N SER A 40 -6.47 -33.15 -18.31
CA SER A 40 -7.85 -33.07 -17.80
C SER A 40 -8.19 -34.15 -16.77
N VAL A 41 -7.52 -35.32 -16.83
CA VAL A 41 -7.76 -36.46 -15.92
C VAL A 41 -6.85 -36.41 -14.68
N ASN A 42 -5.72 -35.78 -14.82
CA ASN A 42 -4.86 -35.44 -13.68
C ASN A 42 -4.74 -33.91 -13.62
N PRO A 43 -5.74 -33.20 -13.08
CA PRO A 43 -5.52 -31.81 -12.76
C PRO A 43 -4.33 -31.86 -11.78
N ARG A 44 -3.11 -31.57 -12.26
CA ARG A 44 -2.12 -31.02 -11.35
C ARG A 44 -2.90 -29.94 -10.61
N LYS A 45 -3.30 -30.23 -9.38
CA LYS A 45 -3.68 -29.18 -8.45
C LYS A 45 -2.66 -28.11 -8.73
N GLU A 46 -3.09 -26.96 -9.20
CA GLU A 46 -2.25 -25.78 -9.12
C GLU A 46 -1.81 -25.78 -7.68
N ALA A 47 -0.62 -26.29 -7.47
CA ALA A 47 0.01 -26.26 -6.17
C ALA A 47 -0.01 -24.80 -5.84
N GLY A 48 -0.75 -24.43 -4.81
CA GLY A 48 -0.89 -23.04 -4.40
C GLY A 48 0.49 -22.43 -4.45
N THR A 49 0.62 -21.28 -5.04
CA THR A 49 1.86 -20.61 -5.49
C THR A 49 3.02 -20.98 -4.57
N SER A 50 3.85 -21.93 -4.99
CA SER A 50 5.00 -22.38 -4.19
C SER A 50 6.12 -21.34 -4.16
N SER A 51 6.01 -20.29 -4.97
CA SER A 51 6.97 -19.19 -5.08
C SER A 51 6.28 -17.93 -5.60
N TYR A 52 6.63 -16.80 -5.03
CA TYR A 52 6.20 -15.48 -5.49
C TYR A 52 7.23 -14.84 -6.44
N HIS A 53 8.17 -15.63 -6.95
CA HIS A 53 9.25 -15.14 -7.80
C HIS A 53 8.74 -14.30 -8.98
N GLU A 54 7.70 -14.74 -9.67
CA GLU A 54 7.15 -14.03 -10.82
C GLU A 54 6.54 -12.69 -10.44
N ALA A 55 5.81 -12.61 -9.32
CA ALA A 55 5.24 -11.37 -8.81
C ALA A 55 6.36 -10.37 -8.44
N VAL A 56 7.37 -10.85 -7.72
CA VAL A 56 8.54 -10.06 -7.33
C VAL A 56 9.33 -9.60 -8.54
N ALA A 57 9.62 -10.50 -9.50
CA ALA A 57 10.37 -10.16 -10.72
C ALA A 57 9.66 -9.10 -11.57
N ARG A 58 8.32 -9.08 -11.57
CA ARG A 58 7.50 -8.07 -12.26
C ARG A 58 7.57 -6.72 -11.57
N ALA A 59 7.48 -6.67 -10.26
CA ALA A 59 7.40 -5.42 -9.49
C ALA A 59 8.77 -4.80 -9.20
N THR A 60 9.81 -5.61 -8.97
CA THR A 60 11.15 -5.14 -8.55
C THR A 60 11.75 -4.05 -9.46
N PRO A 61 11.60 -4.08 -10.80
CA PRO A 61 12.18 -3.03 -11.66
C PRO A 61 11.59 -1.64 -11.41
N SER A 62 10.38 -1.53 -10.85
CA SER A 62 9.75 -0.26 -10.51
C SER A 62 10.17 0.28 -9.14
N VAL A 63 10.76 -0.55 -8.27
CA VAL A 63 11.16 -0.13 -6.93
C VAL A 63 12.58 0.43 -6.97
N VAL A 64 12.75 1.63 -6.45
CA VAL A 64 14.02 2.37 -6.46
C VAL A 64 14.50 2.67 -5.05
N ASN A 65 15.80 2.95 -4.94
CA ASN A 65 16.42 3.42 -3.71
C ASN A 65 16.51 4.93 -3.73
N ILE A 66 16.21 5.57 -2.62
CA ILE A 66 16.30 7.01 -2.45
C ILE A 66 17.36 7.30 -1.38
N TYR A 67 18.39 8.02 -1.80
CA TYR A 67 19.44 8.54 -0.93
C TYR A 67 19.24 10.02 -0.77
N THR A 68 19.15 10.47 0.47
CA THR A 68 19.06 11.89 0.79
C THR A 68 20.31 12.36 1.52
N ALA A 69 20.68 13.59 1.28
CA ALA A 69 21.77 14.26 1.97
C ALA A 69 21.27 15.59 2.54
N LYS A 70 21.54 15.83 3.83
CA LYS A 70 21.22 17.07 4.55
C LYS A 70 22.49 17.67 5.12
N LEU A 71 22.71 18.95 4.88
CA LEU A 71 23.82 19.73 5.43
C LEU A 71 23.43 20.27 6.82
N VAL A 72 23.89 19.60 7.87
CA VAL A 72 23.63 20.06 9.23
C VAL A 72 24.77 20.94 9.71
N ASN A 73 24.47 22.19 9.97
CA ASN A 73 25.40 23.11 10.66
C ASN A 73 25.40 22.76 12.14
N THR A 74 26.44 22.12 12.64
CA THR A 74 26.60 21.87 14.07
C THR A 74 26.62 23.19 14.79
N ARG A 75 25.61 23.50 15.62
CA ARG A 75 25.55 24.69 16.44
C ARG A 75 26.83 24.76 17.25
N ARG A 76 27.51 25.90 17.21
CA ARG A 76 28.65 26.18 18.05
C ARG A 76 28.27 25.89 19.50
N ASN A 77 29.04 25.04 20.17
CA ASN A 77 28.93 24.89 21.62
C ASN A 77 29.13 26.27 22.22
N PRO A 78 28.18 26.83 23.02
CA PRO A 78 28.32 28.16 23.62
C PRO A 78 29.61 28.32 24.42
N ALA A 79 30.15 27.24 24.96
CA ALA A 79 31.44 27.22 25.66
C ALA A 79 32.64 27.59 24.76
N LEU A 80 32.53 27.44 23.43
CA LEU A 80 33.57 27.83 22.47
C LEU A 80 33.51 29.33 22.10
N ASN A 81 32.57 30.09 22.64
CA ASN A 81 32.51 31.54 22.49
C ASN A 81 33.41 32.27 23.50
N ASP A 82 34.07 31.54 24.42
CA ASP A 82 35.06 32.14 25.35
C ASP A 82 36.26 32.64 24.53
N PRO A 83 36.62 33.96 24.66
CA PRO A 83 37.72 34.55 23.94
C PRO A 83 39.07 33.88 24.23
N LEU A 84 39.26 33.28 25.41
CA LEU A 84 40.46 32.57 25.79
C LEU A 84 40.57 31.21 25.10
N LEU A 85 39.46 30.46 25.01
CA LEU A 85 39.42 29.17 24.29
C LEU A 85 39.61 29.34 22.79
N ARG A 86 39.12 30.42 22.19
CA ARG A 86 39.34 30.73 20.77
C ARG A 86 40.82 30.97 20.44
N ARG A 87 41.58 31.53 21.38
CA ARG A 87 43.02 31.80 21.19
C ARG A 87 43.86 30.52 21.22
N PHE A 88 43.40 29.48 21.95
CA PHE A 88 44.09 28.23 22.10
C PHE A 88 43.67 27.19 21.05
N LEU A 89 42.39 27.15 20.60
CA LEU A 89 41.85 26.16 19.71
C LEU A 89 41.76 26.58 18.26
N GLY A 90 42.11 27.84 17.94
CA GLY A 90 41.95 28.41 16.59
C GLY A 90 40.49 28.71 16.22
N PRO A 91 40.23 29.31 15.07
CA PRO A 91 38.86 29.53 14.59
C PRO A 91 38.21 28.16 14.36
N ALA A 92 37.34 27.77 15.28
CA ALA A 92 36.50 26.57 15.06
C ALA A 92 35.60 26.84 13.88
N ALA A 93 36.04 26.45 12.69
CA ALA A 93 35.19 26.36 11.51
C ALA A 93 34.06 25.42 11.88
N GLY A 94 32.81 25.89 11.84
CA GLY A 94 31.66 25.05 12.05
C GLY A 94 31.78 23.84 11.11
N ARG A 95 31.94 22.66 11.66
CA ARG A 95 31.99 21.44 10.83
C ARG A 95 30.58 21.23 10.31
N GLN A 96 30.41 21.42 9.02
CA GLN A 96 29.25 20.96 8.31
C GLN A 96 29.29 19.43 8.34
N ARG A 97 28.26 18.81 8.88
CA ARG A 97 28.07 17.37 8.86
C ARG A 97 27.03 17.05 7.80
N ILE A 98 27.35 16.13 6.90
CA ILE A 98 26.38 15.59 5.96
C ILE A 98 25.68 14.43 6.66
N GLU A 99 24.40 14.59 6.94
CA GLU A 99 23.54 13.50 7.36
C GLU A 99 22.95 12.85 6.12
N ARG A 100 23.00 11.54 6.05
CA ARG A 100 22.47 10.75 4.94
C ARG A 100 21.33 9.91 5.48
N SER A 101 20.23 9.87 4.75
CA SER A 101 19.10 8.97 4.99
C SER A 101 18.87 8.08 3.78
N LEU A 102 18.21 6.97 4.01
CA LEU A 102 17.91 5.95 3.01
C LEU A 102 16.42 5.62 3.08
N GLY A 103 15.79 5.56 1.94
CA GLY A 103 14.42 5.11 1.75
C GLY A 103 14.25 4.43 0.42
N SER A 104 13.03 4.12 0.10
CA SER A 104 12.61 3.53 -1.17
C SER A 104 11.62 4.43 -1.89
N GLY A 105 11.37 4.15 -3.16
CA GLY A 105 10.33 4.79 -3.96
C GLY A 105 9.80 3.82 -4.99
N VAL A 106 8.69 4.17 -5.63
CA VAL A 106 8.09 3.39 -6.72
C VAL A 106 7.89 4.27 -7.94
N ILE A 107 8.44 3.85 -9.08
CA ILE A 107 8.23 4.51 -10.37
C ILE A 107 6.79 4.25 -10.80
N LEU A 108 6.03 5.32 -11.06
CA LEU A 108 4.62 5.22 -11.46
C LEU A 108 4.35 5.70 -12.89
N SER A 109 5.32 6.33 -13.56
CA SER A 109 5.15 6.72 -14.96
C SER A 109 6.43 6.57 -15.78
N ASP A 110 6.28 6.38 -17.10
CA ASP A 110 7.39 6.35 -18.05
C ASP A 110 8.15 7.69 -18.14
N GLU A 111 7.49 8.77 -17.73
CA GLU A 111 8.09 10.10 -17.65
C GLU A 111 9.05 10.26 -16.47
N GLY A 112 9.06 9.30 -15.53
CA GLY A 112 9.98 9.28 -14.38
C GLY A 112 9.44 9.88 -13.10
N HIS A 113 8.12 9.88 -12.92
CA HIS A 113 7.52 10.21 -11.63
C HIS A 113 7.66 9.03 -10.66
N ILE A 114 8.13 9.33 -9.47
CA ILE A 114 8.37 8.37 -8.40
C ILE A 114 7.60 8.83 -7.19
N ILE A 115 6.79 7.93 -6.61
CA ILE A 115 6.16 8.15 -5.32
C ILE A 115 7.02 7.60 -4.20
N THR A 116 7.05 8.31 -3.08
CA THR A 116 7.73 7.93 -1.85
C THR A 116 7.03 8.56 -0.64
N ASN A 117 7.52 8.31 0.56
CA ASN A 117 7.02 9.03 1.74
C ASN A 117 7.66 10.41 1.86
N ASN A 118 6.88 11.37 2.38
CA ASN A 118 7.37 12.72 2.65
C ASN A 118 8.51 12.72 3.68
N HIS A 119 8.40 11.91 4.75
CA HIS A 119 9.45 11.84 5.77
C HIS A 119 10.80 11.31 5.23
N VAL A 120 10.81 10.57 4.11
CA VAL A 120 12.05 10.09 3.46
C VAL A 120 12.84 11.26 2.87
N ILE A 121 12.16 12.27 2.36
CA ILE A 121 12.78 13.40 1.64
C ILE A 121 12.74 14.72 2.43
N ALA A 122 12.07 14.73 3.58
CA ALA A 122 11.93 15.94 4.38
C ALA A 122 13.29 16.55 4.73
N ASP A 123 13.42 17.86 4.51
CA ASP A 123 14.63 18.64 4.76
C ASP A 123 15.89 18.17 3.97
N ALA A 124 15.75 17.39 2.92
CA ALA A 124 16.88 16.97 2.09
C ALA A 124 17.36 18.12 1.19
N ASP A 125 18.66 18.42 1.25
CA ASP A 125 19.30 19.38 0.33
C ASP A 125 19.60 18.76 -1.04
N ALA A 126 19.76 17.44 -1.10
CA ALA A 126 19.98 16.70 -2.33
C ALA A 126 19.33 15.30 -2.26
N ILE A 127 18.74 14.88 -3.37
CA ILE A 127 18.09 13.58 -3.51
C ILE A 127 18.70 12.87 -4.71
N GLN A 128 19.14 11.62 -4.50
CA GLN A 128 19.64 10.74 -5.54
C GLN A 128 18.81 9.46 -5.56
N VAL A 129 18.38 9.06 -6.73
CA VAL A 129 17.64 7.81 -6.98
C VAL A 129 18.57 6.81 -7.65
N LEU A 130 18.58 5.58 -7.15
CA LEU A 130 19.28 4.44 -7.75
C LEU A 130 18.23 3.41 -8.18
N LEU A 131 18.22 3.09 -9.48
CA LEU A 131 17.33 2.11 -10.08
C LEU A 131 17.81 0.68 -9.82
N HIS A 132 16.91 -0.29 -10.02
CA HIS A 132 17.22 -1.72 -9.89
C HIS A 132 18.37 -2.19 -10.81
N ASP A 133 18.50 -1.61 -12.00
CA ASP A 133 19.52 -1.94 -12.99
C ASP A 133 20.88 -1.26 -12.75
N GLY A 134 21.01 -0.51 -11.65
CA GLY A 134 22.25 0.20 -11.25
C GLY A 134 22.39 1.59 -11.83
N ARG A 135 21.48 2.06 -12.70
CA ARG A 135 21.47 3.46 -13.14
C ARG A 135 21.07 4.39 -11.99
N SER A 136 21.63 5.58 -11.97
CA SER A 136 21.29 6.57 -10.94
C SER A 136 21.09 7.96 -11.53
N ALA A 137 20.21 8.75 -10.93
CA ALA A 137 19.95 10.14 -11.30
C ALA A 137 19.69 11.00 -10.07
N GLY A 138 20.00 12.30 -10.18
CA GLY A 138 19.47 13.29 -9.26
C GLY A 138 17.96 13.42 -9.44
N ALA A 139 17.21 13.55 -8.36
CA ALA A 139 15.77 13.75 -8.42
C ALA A 139 15.39 15.15 -7.95
N ILE A 140 14.35 15.71 -8.58
CA ILE A 140 13.71 16.95 -8.13
C ILE A 140 12.39 16.61 -7.43
N VAL A 141 12.02 17.37 -6.41
CA VAL A 141 10.73 17.25 -5.74
C VAL A 141 9.69 17.97 -6.61
N VAL A 142 8.69 17.23 -7.09
CA VAL A 142 7.52 17.78 -7.80
C VAL A 142 6.58 18.42 -6.81
N GLY A 143 6.33 17.74 -5.70
CA GLY A 143 5.53 18.22 -4.59
C GLY A 143 5.54 17.21 -3.44
N SER A 144 5.06 17.66 -2.28
CA SER A 144 4.89 16.82 -1.11
C SER A 144 3.59 17.13 -0.39
N ASP A 145 3.04 16.12 0.26
CA ASP A 145 1.84 16.20 1.07
C ASP A 145 2.11 15.61 2.46
N PRO A 146 2.50 16.45 3.42
CA PRO A 146 2.71 16.00 4.78
C PRO A 146 1.47 15.37 5.44
N ALA A 147 0.28 15.77 4.98
CA ALA A 147 -0.98 15.29 5.54
C ALA A 147 -1.26 13.79 5.26
N THR A 148 -0.68 13.21 4.22
CA THR A 148 -0.72 11.76 3.92
C THR A 148 0.66 11.12 4.03
N ASP A 149 1.69 11.90 4.38
CA ASP A 149 3.09 11.47 4.36
C ASP A 149 3.56 10.95 2.99
N LEU A 150 3.10 11.58 1.89
CA LEU A 150 3.49 11.23 0.52
C LEU A 150 4.27 12.36 -0.15
N ALA A 151 5.13 11.99 -1.08
CA ALA A 151 5.85 12.93 -1.94
C ALA A 151 6.07 12.36 -3.33
N VAL A 152 6.15 13.25 -4.32
CA VAL A 152 6.43 12.90 -5.71
C VAL A 152 7.76 13.50 -6.12
N LEU A 153 8.63 12.63 -6.63
CA LEU A 153 9.92 12.98 -7.23
C LEU A 153 9.86 12.81 -8.75
N LYS A 154 10.76 13.51 -9.44
CA LYS A 154 10.96 13.38 -10.88
C LYS A 154 12.42 13.10 -11.17
N ILE A 155 12.68 12.08 -11.98
CA ILE A 155 13.99 11.79 -12.56
C ILE A 155 13.91 11.89 -14.09
N ASP A 156 15.03 12.16 -14.71
CA ASP A 156 15.18 12.21 -16.16
C ASP A 156 16.11 11.07 -16.60
N LEU A 157 15.53 9.90 -16.83
CA LEU A 157 16.22 8.72 -17.37
C LEU A 157 15.31 8.03 -18.39
N PRO A 158 15.86 7.50 -19.48
CA PRO A 158 15.09 6.74 -20.47
C PRO A 158 14.82 5.32 -20.00
N GLN A 159 13.85 4.65 -20.64
CA GLN A 159 13.54 3.22 -20.43
C GLN A 159 13.31 2.87 -18.96
N LEU A 160 12.40 3.56 -18.35
CA LEU A 160 11.93 3.28 -17.01
C LEU A 160 10.90 2.13 -17.04
N SER A 161 10.72 1.49 -15.89
CA SER A 161 9.75 0.39 -15.72
C SER A 161 8.73 0.79 -14.65
N PRO A 162 7.61 1.43 -15.01
CA PRO A 162 6.57 1.78 -14.06
C PRO A 162 5.92 0.56 -13.42
N ALA A 163 5.48 0.69 -12.20
CA ALA A 163 4.72 -0.34 -11.51
C ALA A 163 3.36 -0.59 -12.20
N THR A 164 2.96 -1.86 -12.25
CA THR A 164 1.58 -2.20 -12.59
C THR A 164 0.71 -1.91 -11.37
N LEU A 165 -0.28 -1.04 -11.55
CA LEU A 165 -1.16 -0.64 -10.47
C LEU A 165 -2.25 -1.70 -10.24
N GLY A 166 -2.52 -1.99 -8.98
CA GLY A 166 -3.68 -2.74 -8.52
C GLY A 166 -4.81 -1.78 -8.12
N ASP A 167 -5.82 -2.34 -7.46
CA ASP A 167 -6.92 -1.58 -6.87
C ASP A 167 -6.96 -1.86 -5.36
N SER A 168 -6.64 -0.85 -4.55
CA SER A 168 -6.65 -1.00 -3.09
C SER A 168 -8.04 -1.06 -2.49
N ASP A 169 -9.08 -0.64 -3.22
CA ASP A 169 -10.46 -0.70 -2.74
C ASP A 169 -11.05 -2.11 -2.86
N GLU A 170 -10.46 -2.96 -3.74
CA GLU A 170 -10.77 -4.38 -3.83
C GLU A 170 -10.03 -5.26 -2.80
N ALA A 171 -9.06 -4.70 -2.09
CA ALA A 171 -8.23 -5.40 -1.13
C ALA A 171 -9.05 -5.90 0.07
N ARG A 172 -8.74 -7.10 0.58
CA ARG A 172 -9.46 -7.73 1.68
C ARG A 172 -8.53 -8.25 2.75
N VAL A 173 -8.99 -8.24 3.99
CA VAL A 173 -8.27 -8.87 5.11
C VAL A 173 -8.06 -10.36 4.80
N GLY A 174 -6.80 -10.81 4.93
CA GLY A 174 -6.38 -12.17 4.59
C GLY A 174 -5.72 -12.30 3.22
N ASP A 175 -5.81 -11.29 2.34
CA ASP A 175 -5.10 -11.32 1.05
C ASP A 175 -3.58 -11.30 1.30
N ILE A 176 -2.85 -12.15 0.55
CA ILE A 176 -1.40 -12.24 0.64
C ILE A 176 -0.78 -11.01 -0.04
N VAL A 177 0.17 -10.39 0.66
CA VAL A 177 0.93 -9.25 0.15
C VAL A 177 2.42 -9.42 0.36
N LEU A 178 3.21 -8.75 -0.48
CA LEU A 178 4.67 -8.72 -0.43
C LEU A 178 5.12 -7.27 -0.29
N ALA A 179 5.88 -6.97 0.75
CA ALA A 179 6.51 -5.66 0.92
C ALA A 179 7.92 -5.70 0.29
N ILE A 180 8.18 -4.77 -0.65
CA ILE A 180 9.45 -4.63 -1.36
C ILE A 180 10.05 -3.28 -1.05
N GLY A 181 11.33 -3.26 -0.72
CA GLY A 181 12.12 -2.06 -0.51
C GLY A 181 13.60 -2.38 -0.46
N ASN A 182 14.42 -1.42 -0.09
CA ASN A 182 15.85 -1.63 0.05
C ASN A 182 16.36 -1.19 1.43
N PRO A 183 16.11 -2.00 2.47
CA PRO A 183 16.67 -1.72 3.79
C PRO A 183 18.18 -1.74 3.71
N TYR A 184 18.82 -0.72 4.24
CA TYR A 184 20.29 -0.59 4.35
C TYR A 184 21.07 -0.45 3.04
N GLY A 185 20.42 -0.35 1.86
CA GLY A 185 21.10 -0.15 0.59
C GLY A 185 21.86 -1.37 0.04
N PHE A 186 21.60 -2.56 0.56
CA PHE A 186 22.29 -3.80 0.15
C PHE A 186 21.62 -4.53 -1.03
N GLY A 187 20.56 -3.97 -1.59
CA GLY A 187 19.71 -4.57 -2.62
C GLY A 187 18.28 -4.73 -2.14
N HIS A 188 17.38 -5.07 -3.06
CA HIS A 188 15.97 -5.23 -2.72
C HIS A 188 15.76 -6.35 -1.70
N SER A 189 14.95 -6.07 -0.70
CA SER A 189 14.46 -7.03 0.28
C SER A 189 12.97 -7.22 0.08
N VAL A 190 12.53 -8.45 0.16
CA VAL A 190 11.11 -8.82 0.01
C VAL A 190 10.69 -9.57 1.26
N SER A 191 9.61 -9.13 1.87
CA SER A 191 8.95 -9.84 2.96
C SER A 191 7.52 -10.18 2.58
N GLN A 192 7.02 -11.33 3.05
CA GLN A 192 5.66 -11.79 2.82
C GLN A 192 4.84 -11.62 4.09
N GLY A 193 3.58 -11.29 3.90
CA GLY A 193 2.56 -11.29 4.94
C GLY A 193 1.17 -11.31 4.34
N ILE A 194 0.19 -10.89 5.12
CA ILE A 194 -1.20 -10.71 4.69
C ILE A 194 -1.67 -9.30 5.03
N ILE A 195 -2.76 -8.88 4.41
CA ILE A 195 -3.52 -7.74 4.87
C ILE A 195 -4.19 -8.14 6.20
N SER A 196 -3.73 -7.55 7.30
CA SER A 196 -4.23 -7.82 8.65
C SER A 196 -5.39 -6.90 9.05
N GLY A 197 -5.55 -5.79 8.34
CA GLY A 197 -6.62 -4.81 8.54
C GLY A 197 -6.59 -3.74 7.47
N LEU A 198 -7.73 -3.12 7.25
CA LEU A 198 -7.91 -2.02 6.32
C LEU A 198 -8.41 -0.79 7.06
N GLY A 199 -8.17 0.37 6.47
CA GLY A 199 -8.70 1.60 6.98
C GLY A 199 -8.19 1.98 8.37
N ARG A 200 -6.96 1.69 8.71
CA ARG A 200 -6.39 2.07 10.01
C ARG A 200 -6.19 3.57 10.11
N SER A 201 -6.72 4.16 11.17
CA SER A 201 -6.68 5.59 11.45
C SER A 201 -6.72 5.85 12.97
N GLY A 202 -6.58 7.12 13.38
CA GLY A 202 -6.55 7.51 14.79
C GLY A 202 -5.22 7.18 15.45
N LEU A 203 -4.17 6.94 14.67
CA LEU A 203 -2.83 6.61 15.13
C LEU A 203 -1.99 7.87 15.41
N GLN A 204 -2.47 9.04 14.99
CA GLN A 204 -1.80 10.35 15.11
C GLN A 204 -0.44 10.41 14.39
N LEU A 205 -0.34 9.69 13.27
CA LEU A 205 0.85 9.64 12.42
C LEU A 205 0.81 10.69 11.32
N SER A 206 -0.38 10.98 10.80
CA SER A 206 -0.64 11.99 9.78
C SER A 206 -2.06 12.54 9.91
N ASP A 207 -2.36 13.67 9.24
CA ASP A 207 -3.70 14.29 9.31
C ASP A 207 -4.77 13.48 8.57
N TYR A 208 -4.36 12.77 7.50
CA TYR A 208 -5.24 11.90 6.69
C TYR A 208 -4.75 10.47 6.77
N GLU A 209 -5.24 9.75 7.76
CA GLU A 209 -4.89 8.37 7.99
C GLU A 209 -5.89 7.43 7.35
N ASP A 210 -5.41 6.64 6.42
CA ASP A 210 -6.10 5.50 5.84
C ASP A 210 -5.06 4.45 5.46
N TYR A 211 -4.73 3.56 6.40
CA TYR A 211 -3.64 2.62 6.17
C TYR A 211 -4.14 1.20 5.99
N ILE A 212 -3.48 0.48 5.08
CA ILE A 212 -3.46 -0.97 5.03
C ILE A 212 -2.52 -1.44 6.13
N GLN A 213 -3.03 -2.27 7.06
CA GLN A 213 -2.22 -2.97 8.05
C GLN A 213 -1.76 -4.30 7.48
N THR A 214 -0.49 -4.63 7.63
CA THR A 214 0.07 -5.92 7.24
C THR A 214 1.05 -6.46 8.29
N ASP A 215 1.25 -7.76 8.32
CA ASP A 215 2.31 -8.42 9.08
C ASP A 215 3.55 -8.73 8.22
N ALA A 216 3.51 -8.38 6.92
CA ALA A 216 4.72 -8.33 6.10
C ALA A 216 5.72 -7.35 6.72
N SER A 217 6.93 -7.81 7.01
CA SER A 217 7.92 -7.00 7.72
C SER A 217 8.36 -5.77 6.91
N ILE A 218 8.14 -4.59 7.46
CA ILE A 218 8.62 -3.32 6.92
C ILE A 218 9.73 -2.82 7.87
N TYR A 219 10.93 -2.61 7.35
CA TYR A 219 12.09 -2.12 8.10
C TYR A 219 12.49 -0.73 7.64
N LEU A 220 13.36 -0.07 8.42
CA LEU A 220 14.03 1.16 8.02
C LEU A 220 14.65 1.00 6.62
N GLY A 221 14.27 1.91 5.68
CA GLY A 221 14.66 1.85 4.27
C GLY A 221 13.61 1.23 3.35
N ASN A 222 12.62 0.50 3.85
CA ASN A 222 11.46 0.05 3.06
C ASN A 222 10.39 1.14 2.89
N SER A 223 10.43 2.20 3.72
CA SER A 223 9.50 3.34 3.59
C SER A 223 9.56 3.94 2.19
N GLY A 224 8.41 4.19 1.60
CA GLY A 224 8.24 4.61 0.21
C GLY A 224 8.29 3.49 -0.83
N GLY A 225 8.65 2.27 -0.43
CA GLY A 225 8.67 1.09 -1.29
C GLY A 225 7.28 0.51 -1.56
N ALA A 226 7.23 -0.59 -2.31
CA ALA A 226 6.00 -1.19 -2.80
C ALA A 226 5.41 -2.20 -1.82
N LEU A 227 4.09 -2.16 -1.61
CA LEU A 227 3.30 -3.29 -1.16
C LEU A 227 2.56 -3.84 -2.38
N ILE A 228 2.82 -5.09 -2.76
CA ILE A 228 2.24 -5.72 -3.95
C ILE A 228 1.40 -6.94 -3.60
N ASP A 229 0.47 -7.28 -4.49
CA ASP A 229 -0.28 -8.53 -4.43
C ASP A 229 0.52 -9.71 -5.02
N THR A 230 -0.07 -10.91 -5.02
CA THR A 230 0.53 -12.13 -5.56
C THR A 230 0.69 -12.13 -7.09
N ARG A 231 0.08 -11.16 -7.79
CA ARG A 231 0.21 -10.95 -9.24
C ARG A 231 1.32 -9.94 -9.58
N GLY A 232 1.91 -9.29 -8.56
CA GLY A 232 2.91 -8.24 -8.70
C GLY A 232 2.30 -6.86 -8.98
N GLN A 233 1.01 -6.67 -8.67
CA GLN A 233 0.34 -5.37 -8.79
C GLN A 233 0.53 -4.58 -7.50
N LEU A 234 0.81 -3.29 -7.64
CA LEU A 234 1.01 -2.36 -6.52
C LEU A 234 -0.34 -2.08 -5.84
N VAL A 235 -0.48 -2.44 -4.57
CA VAL A 235 -1.69 -2.22 -3.77
C VAL A 235 -1.49 -1.16 -2.68
N GLY A 236 -0.23 -0.81 -2.38
CA GLY A 236 0.06 0.24 -1.41
C GLY A 236 1.51 0.68 -1.41
N ILE A 237 1.79 1.75 -0.69
CA ILE A 237 3.14 2.31 -0.46
C ILE A 237 3.51 2.04 0.99
N ASN A 238 4.57 1.26 1.21
CA ASN A 238 5.09 0.97 2.54
C ASN A 238 5.44 2.26 3.27
N THR A 239 4.92 2.46 4.49
CA THR A 239 5.08 3.74 5.18
C THR A 239 5.86 3.59 6.49
N LEU A 240 5.29 2.94 7.49
CA LEU A 240 5.81 2.96 8.86
C LEU A 240 5.63 1.62 9.57
N ILE A 241 6.41 1.47 10.65
CA ILE A 241 6.14 0.50 11.71
C ILE A 241 5.45 1.26 12.84
N TYR A 242 4.23 0.89 13.20
CA TYR A 242 3.58 1.42 14.37
C TYR A 242 4.14 0.76 15.63
N THR A 243 4.82 1.55 16.46
CA THR A 243 5.24 1.15 17.81
C THR A 243 4.33 1.83 18.79
N ALA A 244 3.52 1.09 19.52
CA ALA A 244 2.73 1.67 20.61
C ALA A 244 3.68 2.41 21.56
N ALA A 245 3.51 3.71 21.69
CA ALA A 245 4.33 4.53 22.56
C ALA A 245 4.11 4.08 24.01
N GLY A 246 5.15 3.55 24.66
CA GLY A 246 5.01 3.11 26.06
C GLY A 246 6.28 2.83 26.84
N ASP A 247 7.32 2.32 26.22
CA ASP A 247 8.56 2.08 26.94
C ASP A 247 9.76 2.47 26.08
N GLY A 248 10.56 3.37 26.57
CA GLY A 248 11.81 3.84 25.94
C GLY A 248 12.85 2.74 25.72
N SER A 249 12.45 1.46 25.66
CA SER A 249 13.27 0.33 25.27
C SER A 249 13.07 0.11 23.79
N GLY A 250 14.07 0.39 22.96
CA GLY A 250 14.11 0.19 21.51
C GLY A 250 13.91 -1.27 21.06
N THR A 251 12.93 -1.96 21.64
CA THR A 251 12.53 -3.31 21.27
C THR A 251 11.47 -3.23 20.18
N SER A 252 11.83 -3.77 19.06
CA SER A 252 11.07 -4.14 17.87
C SER A 252 9.56 -4.05 18.04
N GLY A 253 8.94 -3.16 17.27
CA GLY A 253 7.50 -3.02 17.22
C GLY A 253 6.81 -4.36 17.04
N THR A 254 5.70 -4.52 17.69
CA THR A 254 4.83 -5.69 17.64
C THR A 254 4.16 -5.81 16.27
N GLY A 255 4.92 -6.08 15.21
CA GLY A 255 4.39 -6.59 13.94
C GLY A 255 3.27 -5.82 13.22
N ILE A 256 3.00 -4.55 13.61
CA ILE A 256 2.02 -3.72 12.95
C ILE A 256 2.74 -2.83 11.95
N ASN A 257 2.77 -3.25 10.70
CA ASN A 257 3.31 -2.46 9.61
C ASN A 257 2.16 -1.84 8.83
N LEU A 258 2.39 -0.62 8.35
CA LEU A 258 1.39 0.20 7.69
C LEU A 258 1.84 0.56 6.28
N ALA A 259 0.90 0.56 5.35
CA ALA A 259 1.09 1.03 3.98
C ALA A 259 -0.06 1.96 3.59
N THR A 260 0.25 3.01 2.84
CA THR A 260 -0.75 3.90 2.25
C THR A 260 -1.39 3.22 1.04
N PRO A 261 -2.74 3.13 0.93
CA PRO A 261 -3.42 2.51 -0.20
C PRO A 261 -3.03 3.15 -1.53
N ILE A 262 -2.92 2.34 -2.59
CA ILE A 262 -2.47 2.86 -3.89
C ILE A 262 -3.46 3.85 -4.52
N ASN A 263 -4.78 3.66 -4.32
CA ASN A 263 -5.77 4.59 -4.87
C ASN A 263 -5.62 5.99 -4.24
N LEU A 264 -5.36 6.07 -2.93
CA LEU A 264 -5.03 7.34 -2.26
C LEU A 264 -3.71 7.92 -2.79
N ALA A 265 -2.68 7.08 -2.94
CA ALA A 265 -1.38 7.51 -3.42
C ALA A 265 -1.44 8.07 -4.85
N GLN A 266 -2.24 7.46 -5.73
CA GLN A 266 -2.49 7.95 -7.09
C GLN A 266 -3.20 9.31 -7.10
N PHE A 267 -4.25 9.48 -6.28
CA PHE A 267 -4.95 10.75 -6.13
C PHE A 267 -4.00 11.87 -5.71
N VAL A 268 -3.18 11.61 -4.67
CA VAL A 268 -2.18 12.57 -4.17
C VAL A 268 -1.13 12.87 -5.25
N MET A 269 -0.61 11.85 -5.93
CA MET A 269 0.39 12.02 -6.97
C MET A 269 -0.13 12.89 -8.12
N GLN A 270 -1.35 12.62 -8.59
CA GLN A 270 -1.94 13.38 -9.69
C GLN A 270 -2.07 14.86 -9.33
N ASP A 271 -2.53 15.16 -8.11
CA ASP A 271 -2.64 16.54 -7.63
C ASP A 271 -1.28 17.23 -7.50
N LEU A 272 -0.28 16.53 -6.99
CA LEU A 272 1.06 17.08 -6.87
C LEU A 272 1.68 17.37 -8.23
N ILE A 273 1.40 16.56 -9.26
CA ILE A 273 1.86 16.79 -10.63
C ILE A 273 1.14 17.97 -11.27
N ASP A 274 -0.20 18.03 -11.14
CA ASP A 274 -1.03 19.01 -11.83
C ASP A 274 -1.00 20.39 -11.17
N PHE A 275 -0.94 20.44 -9.84
CA PHE A 275 -1.11 21.66 -9.04
C PHE A 275 0.05 21.99 -8.11
N GLY A 276 1.00 21.06 -7.93
CA GLY A 276 2.09 21.19 -6.95
C GLY A 276 1.65 21.03 -5.49
N THR A 277 0.36 20.85 -5.24
CA THR A 277 -0.26 20.69 -3.92
C THR A 277 -1.53 19.84 -4.02
N VAL A 278 -1.88 19.14 -2.95
CA VAL A 278 -3.11 18.33 -2.93
C VAL A 278 -4.32 19.20 -2.64
N VAL A 279 -5.28 19.17 -3.55
CA VAL A 279 -6.55 19.93 -3.47
C VAL A 279 -7.63 19.05 -2.89
N ARG A 280 -7.94 19.24 -1.61
CA ARG A 280 -8.94 18.43 -0.89
C ARG A 280 -10.28 19.17 -0.80
N GLY A 281 -11.35 18.41 -1.00
CA GLY A 281 -12.69 18.86 -0.69
C GLY A 281 -12.87 19.09 0.80
N TRP A 282 -13.60 20.14 1.14
CA TRP A 282 -13.90 20.54 2.50
C TRP A 282 -15.36 20.94 2.65
N LEU A 283 -16.02 20.42 3.66
CA LEU A 283 -17.40 20.78 3.99
C LEU A 283 -17.51 21.68 5.22
N GLY A 284 -16.46 21.77 6.01
CA GLY A 284 -16.50 22.57 7.24
C GLY A 284 -17.39 21.93 8.31
N VAL A 285 -17.32 20.60 8.45
CA VAL A 285 -18.08 19.84 9.43
C VAL A 285 -17.11 19.07 10.34
N SER A 286 -17.39 19.10 11.65
CA SER A 286 -16.77 18.18 12.63
C SER A 286 -17.78 17.11 12.95
N VAL A 287 -17.36 15.86 12.96
CA VAL A 287 -18.23 14.70 13.20
C VAL A 287 -17.68 13.82 14.30
N GLU A 288 -18.57 13.20 15.05
CA GLU A 288 -18.27 12.14 16.03
C GLU A 288 -18.84 10.82 15.53
N LEU A 289 -18.08 9.74 15.75
CA LEU A 289 -18.51 8.39 15.41
C LEU A 289 -19.37 7.85 16.55
N LEU A 290 -20.64 7.59 16.28
CA LEU A 290 -21.50 6.80 17.15
C LEU A 290 -21.54 5.37 16.65
N GLN A 291 -21.24 4.42 17.56
CA GLN A 291 -21.46 3.01 17.30
C GLN A 291 -22.92 2.68 17.67
N THR A 292 -23.69 2.24 16.69
CA THR A 292 -25.04 1.75 16.91
C THR A 292 -25.06 0.23 16.71
N ASN A 293 -25.68 -0.48 17.61
CA ASN A 293 -25.94 -1.91 17.44
C ASN A 293 -27.03 -2.08 16.37
N GLY A 294 -26.61 -2.45 15.16
CA GLY A 294 -27.53 -2.78 14.08
C GLY A 294 -28.43 -3.95 14.43
N THR A 295 -29.63 -4.02 13.88
CA THR A 295 -30.63 -5.09 14.10
C THR A 295 -30.14 -6.46 13.59
N THR A 296 -29.05 -6.53 12.83
CA THR A 296 -28.45 -7.75 12.26
C THR A 296 -27.16 -8.20 12.97
N GLY A 297 -26.76 -7.53 14.08
CA GLY A 297 -25.50 -7.83 14.78
C GLY A 297 -24.26 -7.25 14.15
N GLU A 298 -24.40 -6.50 13.07
CA GLU A 298 -23.34 -5.67 12.49
C GLU A 298 -23.27 -4.36 13.27
N ILE A 299 -22.05 -3.88 13.53
CA ILE A 299 -21.83 -2.57 14.15
C ILE A 299 -22.00 -1.53 13.06
N ASP A 300 -23.18 -0.92 12.97
CA ASP A 300 -23.39 0.25 12.12
C ASP A 300 -22.76 1.47 12.80
N GLN A 301 -21.92 2.19 12.08
CA GLN A 301 -21.38 3.47 12.53
C GLN A 301 -22.24 4.59 11.96
N ALA A 302 -22.59 5.54 12.79
CA ALA A 302 -23.26 6.77 12.36
C ALA A 302 -22.34 7.96 12.62
N LEU A 303 -22.33 8.92 11.68
CA LEU A 303 -21.63 10.19 11.81
C LEU A 303 -22.57 11.24 12.40
N VAL A 304 -22.31 11.66 13.63
CA VAL A 304 -23.04 12.77 14.25
C VAL A 304 -22.27 14.07 14.05
N VAL A 305 -22.94 15.08 13.53
CA VAL A 305 -22.38 16.42 13.39
C VAL A 305 -22.20 17.03 14.77
N SER A 306 -20.96 17.17 15.22
CA SER A 306 -20.61 17.80 16.51
C SER A 306 -20.33 19.29 16.37
N GLY A 307 -19.93 19.77 15.18
CA GLY A 307 -19.64 21.17 14.93
C GLY A 307 -19.67 21.53 13.45
N LEU A 308 -19.82 22.82 13.19
CA LEU A 308 -19.83 23.40 11.84
C LEU A 308 -18.94 24.63 11.83
N ALA A 309 -18.14 24.77 10.76
CA ALA A 309 -17.44 26.00 10.49
C ALA A 309 -18.44 27.11 10.15
N GLU A 310 -18.27 28.28 10.74
CA GLU A 310 -19.06 29.47 10.42
C GLU A 310 -18.93 29.75 8.91
N ASP A 311 -20.06 29.95 8.23
CA ASP A 311 -20.11 30.13 6.78
C ASP A 311 -19.48 29.00 5.94
N GLY A 312 -19.25 27.82 6.55
CA GLY A 312 -18.78 26.64 5.82
C GLY A 312 -19.80 26.09 4.83
N PRO A 313 -19.37 25.27 3.84
CA PRO A 313 -20.26 24.65 2.85
C PRO A 313 -21.43 23.89 3.48
N ALA A 314 -21.16 23.10 4.51
CA ALA A 314 -22.20 22.33 5.21
C ALA A 314 -23.20 23.23 5.95
N ALA A 315 -22.72 24.28 6.62
CA ALA A 315 -23.58 25.25 7.29
C ALA A 315 -24.48 25.98 6.28
N ARG A 316 -23.95 26.43 5.14
CA ARG A 316 -24.73 27.04 4.05
C ARG A 316 -25.77 26.09 3.44
N ALA A 317 -25.48 24.79 3.41
CA ALA A 317 -26.41 23.75 2.97
C ALA A 317 -27.53 23.46 3.98
N GLY A 318 -27.45 24.04 5.18
CA GLY A 318 -28.46 23.84 6.22
C GLY A 318 -28.21 22.64 7.14
N LEU A 319 -26.99 22.10 7.14
CA LEU A 319 -26.58 21.09 8.13
C LEU A 319 -26.58 21.73 9.53
N GLN A 320 -26.91 20.98 10.56
CA GLN A 320 -27.00 21.45 11.94
C GLN A 320 -26.24 20.51 12.88
N SER A 321 -25.73 21.06 13.98
CA SER A 321 -25.16 20.22 15.05
C SER A 321 -26.23 19.28 15.60
N GLY A 322 -25.89 18.01 15.80
CA GLY A 322 -26.80 16.93 16.20
C GLY A 322 -27.45 16.18 15.02
N ASP A 323 -27.25 16.62 13.78
CA ASP A 323 -27.68 15.82 12.61
C ASP A 323 -26.87 14.52 12.55
N ILE A 324 -27.52 13.41 12.17
CA ILE A 324 -26.88 12.14 11.91
C ILE A 324 -26.77 11.96 10.39
N ILE A 325 -25.56 11.95 9.85
CA ILE A 325 -25.33 11.73 8.42
C ILE A 325 -25.53 10.23 8.14
N THR A 326 -26.53 9.90 7.29
CA THR A 326 -26.91 8.52 6.97
C THR A 326 -26.50 8.09 5.57
N ALA A 327 -26.38 9.02 4.61
CA ALA A 327 -25.87 8.72 3.27
C ALA A 327 -25.25 9.96 2.63
N ILE A 328 -24.27 9.73 1.73
CA ILE A 328 -23.63 10.74 0.91
C ILE A 328 -23.68 10.29 -0.54
N ASN A 329 -24.15 11.15 -1.44
CA ASN A 329 -24.37 10.85 -2.87
C ASN A 329 -25.12 9.52 -3.10
N GLY A 330 -26.08 9.19 -2.19
CA GLY A 330 -26.86 7.97 -2.26
C GLY A 330 -26.18 6.73 -1.62
N ASN A 331 -24.88 6.82 -1.30
CA ASN A 331 -24.15 5.75 -0.63
C ASN A 331 -24.36 5.85 0.89
N ARG A 332 -24.82 4.75 1.49
CA ARG A 332 -25.03 4.69 2.93
C ARG A 332 -23.72 4.80 3.68
N VAL A 333 -23.70 5.57 4.76
CA VAL A 333 -22.55 5.68 5.66
C VAL A 333 -22.48 4.45 6.54
N HIS A 334 -21.48 3.60 6.33
CA HIS A 334 -21.16 2.45 7.16
C HIS A 334 -19.90 2.68 7.99
N ASP A 335 -18.96 3.46 7.46
CA ASP A 335 -17.73 3.86 8.10
C ASP A 335 -17.56 5.37 7.92
N GLY A 336 -17.60 6.09 9.04
CA GLY A 336 -17.53 7.53 9.03
C GLY A 336 -16.22 8.08 8.52
N ARG A 337 -15.14 7.34 8.71
CA ARG A 337 -13.81 7.71 8.27
C ARG A 337 -13.66 7.56 6.76
N LEU A 338 -14.07 6.42 6.19
CA LEU A 338 -14.11 6.24 4.73
C LEU A 338 -14.97 7.32 4.07
N THR A 339 -16.08 7.68 4.71
CA THR A 339 -16.95 8.74 4.24
C THR A 339 -16.25 10.11 4.21
N MET A 340 -15.52 10.46 5.27
CA MET A 340 -14.75 11.71 5.30
C MET A 340 -13.61 11.70 4.28
N HIS A 341 -13.01 10.54 4.05
CA HIS A 341 -12.00 10.35 3.02
C HIS A 341 -12.56 10.56 1.60
N GLN A 342 -13.72 9.98 1.30
CA GLN A 342 -14.44 10.21 0.05
C GLN A 342 -14.78 11.70 -0.16
N ILE A 343 -15.18 12.42 0.89
CA ILE A 343 -15.41 13.87 0.82
C ILE A 343 -14.12 14.62 0.50
N ALA A 344 -13.00 14.24 1.10
CA ALA A 344 -11.70 14.88 0.85
C ALA A 344 -11.19 14.67 -0.58
N GLN A 345 -11.61 13.60 -1.25
CA GLN A 345 -11.29 13.34 -2.67
C GLN A 345 -12.15 14.15 -3.66
N LEU A 346 -13.27 14.73 -3.21
CA LEU A 346 -14.08 15.60 -4.05
C LEU A 346 -13.34 16.92 -4.34
N ARG A 347 -13.66 17.52 -5.47
CA ARG A 347 -13.07 18.81 -5.86
C ARG A 347 -13.87 19.99 -5.32
N PRO A 348 -13.22 21.08 -4.91
CA PRO A 348 -13.92 22.34 -4.64
C PRO A 348 -14.78 22.76 -5.85
N GLY A 349 -16.03 23.08 -5.58
CA GLY A 349 -17.04 23.38 -6.60
C GLY A 349 -17.95 22.22 -6.98
N GLU A 350 -17.60 20.99 -6.61
CA GLU A 350 -18.48 19.84 -6.83
C GLU A 350 -19.69 19.89 -5.90
N GLN A 351 -20.81 19.39 -6.40
CA GLN A 351 -22.04 19.28 -5.62
C GLN A 351 -22.08 17.90 -4.93
N ILE A 352 -22.38 17.91 -3.64
CA ILE A 352 -22.57 16.71 -2.83
C ILE A 352 -23.96 16.69 -2.21
N ASN A 353 -24.62 15.53 -2.26
CA ASN A 353 -25.92 15.30 -1.64
C ASN A 353 -25.72 14.57 -0.33
N ILE A 354 -26.21 15.15 0.77
CA ILE A 354 -26.07 14.65 2.13
C ILE A 354 -27.46 14.29 2.66
N GLN A 355 -27.68 13.04 3.01
CA GLN A 355 -28.88 12.62 3.70
C GLN A 355 -28.62 12.59 5.21
N VAL A 356 -29.46 13.26 5.95
CA VAL A 356 -29.34 13.32 7.41
C VAL A 356 -30.64 12.93 8.09
N GLN A 357 -30.50 12.31 9.24
CA GLN A 357 -31.58 12.15 10.20
C GLN A 357 -31.49 13.28 11.23
N ARG A 358 -32.57 14.07 11.34
CA ARG A 358 -32.73 15.18 12.29
C ARG A 358 -33.92 14.88 13.19
N GLY A 359 -33.65 14.37 14.38
CA GLY A 359 -34.70 13.82 15.24
C GLY A 359 -35.40 12.63 14.58
N GLU A 360 -36.72 12.70 14.38
CA GLU A 360 -37.48 11.65 13.69
C GLU A 360 -37.63 11.84 12.19
N SER A 361 -37.12 12.96 11.65
CA SER A 361 -37.26 13.34 10.22
C SER A 361 -35.98 13.04 9.44
N ILE A 362 -36.15 12.65 8.16
CA ILE A 362 -35.05 12.53 7.22
C ILE A 362 -35.05 13.75 6.33
N ALA A 363 -33.89 14.43 6.21
CA ALA A 363 -33.71 15.56 5.32
C ALA A 363 -32.62 15.23 4.28
N GLN A 364 -32.81 15.76 3.07
CA GLN A 364 -31.77 15.76 2.03
C GLN A 364 -31.27 17.17 1.84
N LEU A 365 -29.95 17.32 1.96
CA LEU A 365 -29.25 18.60 1.83
C LEU A 365 -28.29 18.51 0.64
N SER A 366 -28.09 19.62 -0.04
CA SER A 366 -27.14 19.74 -1.13
C SER A 366 -26.11 20.79 -0.79
N ALA A 367 -24.84 20.42 -0.73
CA ALA A 367 -23.74 21.33 -0.46
C ALA A 367 -22.81 21.42 -1.66
N ILE A 368 -22.19 22.58 -1.82
CA ILE A 368 -21.06 22.76 -2.75
C ILE A 368 -19.78 22.60 -1.96
N VAL A 369 -18.96 21.63 -2.34
CA VAL A 369 -17.67 21.37 -1.71
C VAL A 369 -16.78 22.60 -1.82
N GLY A 370 -16.18 23.01 -0.73
CA GLY A 370 -15.22 24.11 -0.69
C GLY A 370 -13.78 23.61 -0.59
N SER A 371 -12.82 24.53 -0.57
CA SER A 371 -11.44 24.28 -0.15
C SER A 371 -11.27 24.63 1.31
N ARG A 372 -10.44 23.88 2.02
CA ARG A 372 -10.11 24.19 3.42
C ARG A 372 -9.40 25.55 3.45
N PRO A 373 -9.86 26.50 4.27
CA PRO A 373 -9.13 27.77 4.45
C PRO A 373 -7.70 27.46 4.93
N ASN A 374 -6.72 28.14 4.37
CA ASN A 374 -5.34 28.06 4.86
C ASN A 374 -5.34 28.59 6.31
N SER A 375 -4.96 27.76 7.24
CA SER A 375 -4.80 28.11 8.67
C SER A 375 -3.51 28.90 8.90
#